data_921d793d08805e3c15663c7e6a85d42b
#
_entry.id   921d793d08805e3c15663c7e6a85d42b
#
_cell.length_a   1.000
_cell.length_b   1.000
_cell.length_c   1.000
_cell.angle_alpha   90.00
_cell.angle_beta   90.00
_cell.angle_gamma   90.00
#
_symmetry.space_group_name_H-M   'P 1'
#
loop_
_entity.id
_entity.type
_entity.pdbx_description
1 polymer ?
#
loop_
_entity_poly.entity_id
_entity_poly.type
_entity_poly.pdbx_seq_one_letter_code
_entity_poly.pdbx_strand_id
1 'polypeptide(L)'
;MLLGTVACTNNDDIVKDNQLPTITDQGITAVPMDCDVFQRGGIIPFRYRLTDNEELGSYNIEIHNNFDQHTHGTQAQGCSMDPKKKPVKPFHYDESFKIPSGSKSFDAKQDIKIPTDIDPGDYHFVIRVTDQTGNQQLRAMAIKIK
;
A
#
# COMPACT_ATOMS: atom_id res chain seq x y z
N MET A 1 50.20 -9.90 -42.43
CA MET A 1 49.11 -10.72 -41.94
C MET A 1 48.57 -10.06 -40.69
N LEU A 2 47.50 -9.22 -40.83
CA LEU A 2 46.92 -8.50 -39.72
C LEU A 2 45.74 -9.34 -39.17
N LEU A 3 45.81 -9.76 -37.90
CA LEU A 3 44.68 -10.32 -37.21
C LEU A 3 43.85 -9.15 -36.64
N GLY A 4 42.66 -8.97 -37.19
CA GLY A 4 41.69 -8.06 -36.63
C GLY A 4 40.99 -8.74 -35.45
N THR A 5 41.11 -8.19 -34.24
CA THR A 5 40.31 -8.56 -33.08
C THR A 5 38.92 -7.91 -33.20
N VAL A 6 37.91 -8.72 -33.44
CA VAL A 6 36.51 -8.30 -33.32
C VAL A 6 36.19 -8.21 -31.82
N ALA A 7 36.12 -7.00 -31.31
CA ALA A 7 35.56 -6.76 -29.99
C ALA A 7 34.04 -6.82 -30.12
N CYS A 8 33.42 -7.88 -29.62
CA CYS A 8 31.97 -7.93 -29.36
C CYS A 8 31.70 -7.02 -28.16
N THR A 9 31.22 -5.81 -28.41
CA THR A 9 30.57 -5.00 -27.38
C THR A 9 29.11 -5.45 -27.28
N ASN A 10 28.85 -6.39 -26.39
CA ASN A 10 27.46 -6.66 -25.95
C ASN A 10 27.09 -5.50 -25.04
N ASN A 11 26.59 -4.40 -25.63
CA ASN A 11 25.80 -3.45 -24.92
C ASN A 11 24.36 -4.01 -24.87
N ASP A 12 24.13 -4.97 -24.00
CA ASP A 12 22.79 -5.21 -23.48
C ASP A 12 22.50 -4.04 -22.54
N ASP A 13 22.05 -2.93 -23.10
CA ASP A 13 21.38 -1.89 -22.34
C ASP A 13 20.09 -2.51 -21.80
N ILE A 14 20.19 -3.11 -20.62
CA ILE A 14 19.03 -3.56 -19.86
C ILE A 14 18.27 -2.27 -19.53
N VAL A 15 17.21 -2.01 -20.29
CA VAL A 15 16.28 -0.91 -20.01
C VAL A 15 15.65 -1.23 -18.65
N LYS A 16 16.15 -0.56 -17.61
CA LYS A 16 15.60 -0.73 -16.26
C LYS A 16 14.20 -0.11 -16.23
N ASP A 17 13.22 -0.88 -15.76
CA ASP A 17 11.90 -0.34 -15.48
C ASP A 17 11.99 0.77 -14.44
N ASN A 18 11.46 1.95 -14.78
CA ASN A 18 11.43 3.13 -13.94
C ASN A 18 9.99 3.67 -13.75
N GLN A 19 8.99 2.91 -14.18
CA GLN A 19 7.60 3.24 -13.93
C GLN A 19 7.20 2.75 -12.54
N LEU A 20 6.37 3.54 -11.86
CA LEU A 20 5.87 3.15 -10.55
C LEU A 20 4.67 2.21 -10.72
N PRO A 21 4.56 1.18 -9.88
CA PRO A 21 3.34 0.39 -9.81
C PRO A 21 2.15 1.25 -9.36
N THR A 22 0.94 0.82 -9.61
CA THR A 22 -0.28 1.58 -9.35
C THR A 22 -1.16 0.88 -8.32
N ILE A 23 -1.75 1.65 -7.41
CA ILE A 23 -2.79 1.23 -6.47
C ILE A 23 -4.09 1.86 -6.93
N THR A 24 -5.04 1.05 -7.41
CA THR A 24 -6.28 1.56 -8.00
C THR A 24 -7.54 0.99 -7.34
N ASP A 25 -8.57 1.84 -7.27
CA ASP A 25 -9.93 1.50 -6.88
C ASP A 25 -10.85 1.32 -8.09
N GLN A 26 -10.32 1.43 -9.31
CA GLN A 26 -11.08 1.32 -10.54
C GLN A 26 -11.43 -0.14 -10.87
N GLY A 27 -12.69 -0.38 -11.23
CA GLY A 27 -13.18 -1.70 -11.64
C GLY A 27 -13.33 -2.72 -10.51
N ILE A 28 -13.23 -2.31 -9.25
CA ILE A 28 -13.45 -3.12 -8.06
C ILE A 28 -14.22 -2.33 -6.99
N THR A 29 -14.76 -3.03 -5.99
CA THR A 29 -15.25 -2.38 -4.78
C THR A 29 -14.09 -2.28 -3.79
N ALA A 30 -13.36 -1.16 -3.83
CA ALA A 30 -12.20 -0.93 -2.98
C ALA A 30 -12.60 -0.65 -1.52
N VAL A 31 -11.86 -1.22 -0.58
CA VAL A 31 -12.00 -1.01 0.87
C VAL A 31 -10.60 -1.03 1.51
N PRO A 32 -10.28 -0.09 2.43
CA PRO A 32 -11.07 1.06 2.82
C PRO A 32 -10.97 2.21 1.82
N MET A 33 -11.95 3.08 1.86
CA MET A 33 -11.88 4.39 1.23
C MET A 33 -11.70 5.46 2.31
N ASP A 34 -11.35 6.68 1.87
CA ASP A 34 -11.24 7.79 2.80
C ASP A 34 -12.53 8.04 3.56
N CYS A 35 -12.42 8.34 4.85
CA CYS A 35 -13.49 8.57 5.81
C CYS A 35 -14.31 7.31 6.18
N ASP A 36 -13.90 6.12 5.77
CA ASP A 36 -14.56 4.89 6.21
C ASP A 36 -14.47 4.71 7.73
N VAL A 37 -15.52 4.15 8.31
CA VAL A 37 -15.64 3.89 9.74
C VAL A 37 -15.77 2.40 9.99
N PHE A 38 -14.93 1.88 10.87
CA PHE A 38 -14.95 0.48 11.30
C PHE A 38 -15.20 0.38 12.80
N GLN A 39 -15.62 -0.80 13.27
CA GLN A 39 -15.87 -1.05 14.68
C GLN A 39 -14.77 -1.92 15.28
N ARG A 40 -14.41 -1.65 16.54
CA ARG A 40 -13.56 -2.55 17.32
C ARG A 40 -14.19 -3.93 17.40
N GLY A 41 -13.38 -4.99 17.28
CA GLY A 41 -13.84 -6.36 17.18
C GLY A 41 -14.39 -6.77 15.81
N GLY A 42 -14.48 -5.83 14.88
CA GLY A 42 -14.89 -6.09 13.51
C GLY A 42 -13.74 -6.45 12.58
N ILE A 43 -13.98 -6.32 11.28
CA ILE A 43 -13.03 -6.65 10.21
C ILE A 43 -12.93 -5.47 9.24
N ILE A 44 -11.72 -5.16 8.79
CA ILE A 44 -11.50 -4.34 7.59
C ILE A 44 -11.36 -5.30 6.42
N PRO A 45 -12.33 -5.39 5.51
CA PRO A 45 -12.26 -6.28 4.35
C PRO A 45 -11.47 -5.59 3.23
N PHE A 46 -10.15 -5.57 3.36
CA PHE A 46 -9.25 -4.92 2.41
C PHE A 46 -9.40 -5.48 1.00
N ARG A 47 -9.60 -4.60 0.02
CA ARG A 47 -9.73 -4.94 -1.40
C ARG A 47 -9.19 -3.78 -2.24
N TYR A 48 -8.10 -4.01 -2.96
CA TYR A 48 -7.53 -3.07 -3.92
C TYR A 48 -6.93 -3.79 -5.11
N ARG A 49 -6.94 -3.16 -6.28
CA ARG A 49 -6.23 -3.64 -7.46
C ARG A 49 -4.86 -3.00 -7.54
N LEU A 50 -3.85 -3.83 -7.75
CA LEU A 50 -2.47 -3.43 -7.94
C LEU A 50 -2.07 -3.74 -9.37
N THR A 51 -1.42 -2.80 -10.06
CA THR A 51 -0.98 -3.02 -11.45
C THR A 51 0.43 -2.49 -11.66
N ASP A 52 1.13 -3.08 -12.64
CA ASP A 52 2.46 -2.69 -13.06
C ASP A 52 2.62 -2.92 -14.56
N ASN A 53 3.49 -2.15 -15.21
CA ASN A 53 3.77 -2.32 -16.64
C ASN A 53 4.58 -3.59 -16.93
N GLU A 54 5.44 -4.03 -16.01
CA GLU A 54 6.29 -5.21 -16.18
C GLU A 54 5.91 -6.34 -15.23
N GLU A 55 6.16 -6.21 -13.94
CA GLU A 55 5.88 -7.27 -12.96
C GLU A 55 5.78 -6.73 -11.53
N LEU A 56 4.69 -7.05 -10.87
CA LEU A 56 4.48 -6.78 -9.44
C LEU A 56 5.35 -7.71 -8.58
N GLY A 57 5.83 -7.22 -7.44
CA GLY A 57 6.62 -7.99 -6.47
C GLY A 57 5.85 -8.33 -5.20
N SER A 58 5.47 -7.32 -4.45
CA SER A 58 4.83 -7.46 -3.16
C SER A 58 4.00 -6.24 -2.79
N TYR A 59 3.18 -6.37 -1.77
CA TYR A 59 2.52 -5.22 -1.14
C TYR A 59 2.58 -5.34 0.38
N ASN A 60 2.50 -4.20 1.03
CA ASN A 60 2.46 -4.06 2.47
C ASN A 60 1.22 -3.28 2.86
N ILE A 61 0.62 -3.65 3.98
CA ILE A 61 -0.47 -2.92 4.62
C ILE A 61 0.01 -2.50 6.00
N GLU A 62 -0.08 -1.21 6.28
CA GLU A 62 0.21 -0.64 7.59
C GLU A 62 -1.00 0.12 8.11
N ILE A 63 -1.36 -0.11 9.38
CA ILE A 63 -2.40 0.67 10.07
C ILE A 63 -1.76 1.24 11.34
N HIS A 64 -1.85 2.54 11.54
CA HIS A 64 -1.38 3.20 12.74
C HIS A 64 -2.29 4.37 13.13
N ASN A 65 -2.25 4.75 14.39
CA ASN A 65 -3.06 5.85 14.89
C ASN A 65 -2.65 7.20 14.30
N ASN A 66 -3.63 8.08 14.15
CA ASN A 66 -3.44 9.48 13.74
C ASN A 66 -3.97 10.44 14.81
N PHE A 67 -3.74 10.12 16.08
CA PHE A 67 -4.27 10.90 17.21
C PHE A 67 -3.58 12.26 17.41
N ASP A 68 -2.42 12.43 16.82
CA ASP A 68 -1.70 13.71 16.74
C ASP A 68 -1.98 14.50 15.46
N GLN A 69 -2.81 13.94 14.56
CA GLN A 69 -3.21 14.54 13.29
C GLN A 69 -2.02 14.82 12.35
N HIS A 70 -1.02 13.91 12.33
CA HIS A 70 0.04 13.97 11.33
C HIS A 70 -0.49 13.64 9.93
N THR A 71 0.27 13.98 8.89
CA THR A 71 -0.14 13.78 7.49
C THR A 71 0.81 12.86 6.74
N HIS A 72 0.24 12.11 5.78
CA HIS A 72 0.98 11.39 4.75
C HIS A 72 0.56 11.96 3.39
N GLY A 73 1.30 12.65 2.66
CA GLY A 73 1.03 13.44 1.43
C GLY A 73 -0.15 13.06 0.51
N THR A 74 -0.79 11.89 0.70
CA THR A 74 -1.96 11.41 -0.05
C THR A 74 -3.24 11.36 0.80
N GLN A 75 -3.24 12.01 1.95
CA GLN A 75 -4.38 12.00 2.88
C GLN A 75 -5.59 12.72 2.30
N ALA A 76 -6.79 12.13 2.49
CA ALA A 76 -8.04 12.78 2.12
C ALA A 76 -8.29 14.04 2.94
N GLN A 77 -8.76 15.07 2.25
CA GLN A 77 -9.28 16.27 2.90
C GLN A 77 -10.77 16.10 3.19
N GLY A 78 -11.24 16.62 4.31
CA GLY A 78 -12.65 16.69 4.65
C GLY A 78 -13.20 15.54 5.50
N CYS A 79 -12.38 14.58 5.94
CA CYS A 79 -12.80 13.64 6.96
C CYS A 79 -12.91 14.33 8.33
N SER A 80 -14.00 14.07 9.05
CA SER A 80 -14.18 14.55 10.42
C SER A 80 -13.15 13.88 11.33
N MET A 81 -12.35 14.68 12.04
CA MET A 81 -11.33 14.20 12.97
C MET A 81 -11.74 14.45 14.43
N ASP A 82 -11.40 13.51 15.29
CA ASP A 82 -11.54 13.66 16.72
C ASP A 82 -10.45 14.65 17.27
N PRO A 83 -10.68 15.26 18.44
CA PRO A 83 -9.63 16.05 19.10
C PRO A 83 -8.35 15.24 19.30
N LYS A 84 -7.21 15.92 19.22
CA LYS A 84 -5.90 15.30 19.47
C LYS A 84 -5.85 14.63 20.83
N LYS A 85 -5.25 13.46 20.90
CA LYS A 85 -5.06 12.72 22.15
C LYS A 85 -3.77 11.92 22.12
N LYS A 86 -3.30 11.50 23.31
CA LYS A 86 -2.19 10.57 23.42
C LYS A 86 -2.68 9.14 23.28
N PRO A 87 -1.98 8.27 22.54
CA PRO A 87 -2.31 6.86 22.46
C PRO A 87 -2.04 6.15 23.80
N VAL A 88 -2.92 5.23 24.18
CA VAL A 88 -2.76 4.33 25.33
C VAL A 88 -2.54 2.91 24.86
N LYS A 89 -3.45 2.40 24.00
CA LYS A 89 -3.35 1.09 23.35
C LYS A 89 -3.82 1.19 21.91
N PRO A 90 -3.06 1.85 21.04
CA PRO A 90 -3.48 2.02 19.65
C PRO A 90 -3.43 0.70 18.88
N PHE A 91 -4.26 0.57 17.86
CA PHE A 91 -4.14 -0.51 16.90
C PHE A 91 -2.93 -0.28 16.00
N HIS A 92 -2.07 -1.28 15.93
CA HIS A 92 -0.95 -1.30 15.00
C HIS A 92 -1.00 -2.60 14.20
N TYR A 93 -0.96 -2.48 12.88
CA TYR A 93 -0.91 -3.60 11.94
C TYR A 93 0.16 -3.28 10.89
N ASP A 94 1.05 -4.22 10.62
CA ASP A 94 2.09 -4.08 9.61
C ASP A 94 2.42 -5.46 9.05
N GLU A 95 1.90 -5.74 7.84
CA GLU A 95 2.06 -7.04 7.20
C GLU A 95 2.41 -6.89 5.72
N SER A 96 3.35 -7.71 5.27
CA SER A 96 3.77 -7.78 3.86
C SER A 96 3.33 -9.08 3.21
N PHE A 97 2.93 -9.00 1.94
CA PHE A 97 2.41 -10.10 1.16
C PHE A 97 3.13 -10.19 -0.17
N LYS A 98 3.51 -11.40 -0.56
CA LYS A 98 4.07 -11.64 -1.90
C LYS A 98 2.96 -11.71 -2.93
N ILE A 99 3.24 -11.17 -4.12
CA ILE A 99 2.37 -11.30 -5.29
C ILE A 99 2.94 -12.42 -6.16
N PRO A 100 2.09 -13.29 -6.75
CA PRO A 100 2.56 -14.36 -7.63
C PRO A 100 3.43 -13.83 -8.77
N SER A 101 4.55 -14.50 -9.05
CA SER A 101 5.47 -14.14 -10.12
C SER A 101 4.76 -14.00 -11.47
N GLY A 102 5.18 -13.04 -12.29
CA GLY A 102 4.62 -12.75 -13.61
C GLY A 102 3.33 -11.94 -13.59
N SER A 103 2.87 -11.49 -12.42
CA SER A 103 1.64 -10.70 -12.31
C SER A 103 1.87 -9.25 -12.72
N LYS A 104 1.12 -8.78 -13.71
CA LYS A 104 1.00 -7.34 -14.07
C LYS A 104 -0.23 -6.69 -13.45
N SER A 105 -1.19 -7.49 -13.00
CA SER A 105 -2.39 -7.06 -12.29
C SER A 105 -2.72 -8.08 -11.20
N PHE A 106 -3.06 -7.59 -10.02
CA PHE A 106 -3.37 -8.43 -8.87
C PHE A 106 -4.45 -7.78 -8.01
N ASP A 107 -5.53 -8.52 -7.77
CA ASP A 107 -6.60 -8.09 -6.86
C ASP A 107 -6.26 -8.54 -5.43
N ALA A 108 -5.65 -7.62 -4.68
CA ALA A 108 -5.24 -7.86 -3.30
C ALA A 108 -6.45 -7.91 -2.35
N LYS A 109 -6.49 -8.93 -1.51
CA LYS A 109 -7.59 -9.18 -0.54
C LYS A 109 -7.01 -9.61 0.79
N GLN A 110 -7.42 -8.96 1.87
CA GLN A 110 -7.11 -9.35 3.25
C GLN A 110 -8.29 -9.02 4.14
N ASP A 111 -8.65 -9.92 5.04
CA ASP A 111 -9.65 -9.64 6.07
C ASP A 111 -8.91 -9.36 7.39
N ILE A 112 -8.74 -8.09 7.71
CA ILE A 112 -7.95 -7.63 8.83
C ILE A 112 -8.84 -7.52 10.07
N LYS A 113 -8.58 -8.34 11.08
CA LYS A 113 -9.33 -8.32 12.33
C LYS A 113 -8.90 -7.13 13.19
N ILE A 114 -9.87 -6.38 13.67
CA ILE A 114 -9.65 -5.27 14.60
C ILE A 114 -9.84 -5.79 16.02
N PRO A 115 -8.83 -5.69 16.91
CA PRO A 115 -9.00 -6.08 18.30
C PRO A 115 -10.10 -5.28 19.02
N THR A 116 -10.70 -5.85 20.06
CA THR A 116 -11.76 -5.19 20.83
C THR A 116 -11.24 -4.17 21.83
N ASP A 117 -10.00 -4.28 22.25
CA ASP A 117 -9.39 -3.58 23.38
C ASP A 117 -8.38 -2.50 22.96
N ILE A 118 -8.52 -1.99 21.73
CA ILE A 118 -7.68 -0.91 21.21
C ILE A 118 -8.36 0.45 21.42
N ASP A 119 -7.55 1.51 21.34
CA ASP A 119 -8.07 2.88 21.38
C ASP A 119 -8.96 3.17 20.18
N PRO A 120 -10.17 3.70 20.35
CA PRO A 120 -10.96 4.23 19.25
C PRO A 120 -10.38 5.57 18.77
N GLY A 121 -10.66 5.96 17.54
CA GLY A 121 -10.29 7.26 17.01
C GLY A 121 -9.84 7.21 15.55
N ASP A 122 -9.04 8.19 15.17
CA ASP A 122 -8.56 8.37 13.81
C ASP A 122 -7.29 7.54 13.56
N TYR A 123 -7.27 6.87 12.42
CA TYR A 123 -6.17 6.02 11.98
C TYR A 123 -5.80 6.30 10.53
N HIS A 124 -4.57 6.02 10.17
CA HIS A 124 -4.16 5.89 8.78
C HIS A 124 -4.13 4.42 8.38
N PHE A 125 -4.66 4.15 7.20
CA PHE A 125 -4.52 2.89 6.50
C PHE A 125 -3.61 3.13 5.28
N VAL A 126 -2.46 2.52 5.27
CA VAL A 126 -1.43 2.76 4.25
C VAL A 126 -1.19 1.48 3.45
N ILE A 127 -1.26 1.59 2.14
CA ILE A 127 -0.88 0.55 1.20
C ILE A 127 0.43 0.97 0.55
N ARG A 128 1.41 0.06 0.51
CA ARG A 128 2.63 0.23 -0.27
C ARG A 128 2.76 -0.96 -1.21
N VAL A 129 2.87 -0.71 -2.50
CA VAL A 129 3.16 -1.73 -3.50
C VAL A 129 4.59 -1.57 -4.00
N THR A 130 5.27 -2.69 -4.21
CA THR A 130 6.64 -2.75 -4.73
C THR A 130 6.63 -3.67 -5.94
N ASP A 131 7.20 -3.21 -7.07
CA ASP A 131 7.41 -4.03 -8.25
C ASP A 131 8.67 -4.91 -8.13
N GLN A 132 8.94 -5.75 -9.12
CA GLN A 132 10.13 -6.62 -9.14
C GLN A 132 11.45 -5.85 -9.28
N THR A 133 11.43 -4.64 -9.79
CA THR A 133 12.63 -3.80 -9.94
C THR A 133 12.89 -2.91 -8.73
N GLY A 134 11.98 -2.88 -7.76
CA GLY A 134 12.11 -2.14 -6.52
C GLY A 134 11.44 -0.76 -6.52
N ASN A 135 10.70 -0.40 -7.59
CA ASN A 135 9.91 0.83 -7.57
C ASN A 135 8.72 0.67 -6.63
N GLN A 136 8.35 1.74 -5.94
CA GLN A 136 7.30 1.71 -4.93
C GLN A 136 6.28 2.82 -5.13
N GLN A 137 5.02 2.49 -4.88
CA GLN A 137 3.91 3.44 -4.78
C GLN A 137 3.22 3.28 -3.43
N LEU A 138 2.78 4.39 -2.87
CA LEU A 138 2.08 4.45 -1.59
C LEU A 138 0.72 5.12 -1.78
N ARG A 139 -0.30 4.58 -1.08
CA ARG A 139 -1.60 5.21 -0.92
C ARG A 139 -2.01 5.15 0.55
N ALA A 140 -2.32 6.31 1.12
CA ALA A 140 -2.80 6.41 2.50
C ALA A 140 -4.24 6.90 2.51
N MET A 141 -5.09 6.25 3.32
CA MET A 141 -6.46 6.64 3.57
C MET A 141 -6.64 7.00 5.04
N ALA A 142 -7.46 8.03 5.30
CA ALA A 142 -7.92 8.36 6.64
C ALA A 142 -9.14 7.48 6.97
N ILE A 143 -9.06 6.70 8.03
CA ILE A 143 -10.17 5.87 8.53
C ILE A 143 -10.44 6.17 9.99
N LYS A 144 -11.59 5.77 10.48
CA LYS A 144 -11.97 5.87 11.90
C LYS A 144 -12.33 4.50 12.44
N ILE A 145 -11.86 4.19 13.65
CA ILE A 145 -12.25 2.98 14.40
C ILE A 145 -13.02 3.42 15.65
N LYS A 146 -14.24 2.90 15.82
CA LYS A 146 -15.12 3.19 16.97
C LYS A 146 -15.23 2.03 17.94
#